data_16fa761fdd408ebb5ffdf5047595148e
#
_entry.id   16fa761fdd408ebb5ffdf5047595148e
#
_cell.length_a   1.000
_cell.length_b   1.000
_cell.length_c   1.000
_cell.angle_alpha   90.00
_cell.angle_beta   90.00
_cell.angle_gamma   90.00
#
_symmetry.space_group_name_H-M   'P 1'
#
loop_
_entity.id
_entity.type
_entity.pdbx_description
1 polymer ?
#
loop_
_entity_poly.entity_id
_entity_poly.type
_entity_poly.pdbx_seq_one_letter_code
_entity_poly.pdbx_strand_id
1 'polypeptide(L)'
;DKIKNVYYNNDLIRYALWSILLMLVSTTTLTVVEYDIFRADVADDISSTSSFQFGQSEPNWVDTFFNTFWWSVVTFTTVGYGDISPVTHLGKFLTIIIMLLNFGIVTLLGGAVASVLVAERLKGDETLDENKYNGHLVIAGWNPSVPAILRIIESNKDASSIIVLVNETDAEIVERATAAFERLDIMHLCENFTNENVLKKAFLDRAGQFMILPDSSGLLPHEEPDEDKTVLTCLTAKSISEDCIVIAHVLNPENVSHLQRANVNEIVMPDEHVPHLLAKHVTDPGVPQLFDELINQEEEDAGIQEVPIPKPLFGQTHNKISAYFKFKHKWLLVGYAIKKSGFSLEEQMGDDGSPLIRDMIKEQLDGAGIKLSSDEHVVVEINPSDDYIIDEKHRALVLR
;
A
#
# COMPACT_ATOMS: atom_id res chain seq x y z
N ASP A 1 -15.08 -28.56 18.50
CA ASP A 1 -15.49 -27.20 18.05
C ASP A 1 -14.54 -26.60 17.01
N LYS A 2 -13.19 -26.77 17.14
CA LYS A 2 -12.22 -26.28 16.12
C LYS A 2 -12.42 -26.89 14.72
N ILE A 3 -12.72 -28.20 14.65
CA ILE A 3 -12.94 -28.91 13.38
C ILE A 3 -14.23 -28.45 12.70
N LYS A 4 -15.29 -28.14 13.45
CA LYS A 4 -16.53 -27.58 12.91
C LYS A 4 -16.30 -26.17 12.29
N ASN A 5 -15.53 -25.32 12.94
CA ASN A 5 -15.22 -23.98 12.43
C ASN A 5 -14.39 -24.01 11.14
N VAL A 6 -13.42 -24.93 11.04
CA VAL A 6 -12.61 -25.11 9.82
C VAL A 6 -13.45 -25.63 8.67
N TYR A 7 -14.40 -26.53 8.93
CA TYR A 7 -15.32 -27.07 7.92
C TYR A 7 -16.31 -26.01 7.39
N TYR A 8 -16.87 -25.17 8.28
CA TYR A 8 -17.87 -24.17 7.87
C TYR A 8 -17.25 -22.95 7.20
N ASN A 9 -16.01 -22.60 7.53
CA ASN A 9 -15.36 -21.40 7.00
C ASN A 9 -14.48 -21.65 5.76
N ASN A 10 -14.34 -22.90 5.28
CA ASN A 10 -13.45 -23.17 4.16
C ASN A 10 -14.13 -24.06 3.11
N ASP A 11 -14.64 -23.43 2.05
CA ASP A 11 -15.32 -24.10 0.96
C ASP A 11 -14.47 -25.17 0.27
N LEU A 12 -13.15 -24.94 0.15
CA LEU A 12 -12.22 -25.88 -0.46
C LEU A 12 -12.17 -27.19 0.33
N ILE A 13 -12.05 -27.12 1.65
CA ILE A 13 -12.03 -28.32 2.52
C ILE A 13 -13.37 -29.05 2.42
N ARG A 14 -14.47 -28.32 2.37
CA ARG A 14 -15.80 -28.88 2.25
C ARG A 14 -15.98 -29.67 0.94
N TYR A 15 -15.61 -29.10 -0.20
CA TYR A 15 -15.73 -29.78 -1.50
C TYR A 15 -14.74 -30.93 -1.64
N ALA A 16 -13.54 -30.83 -1.08
CA ALA A 16 -12.58 -31.94 -1.04
C ALA A 16 -13.11 -33.11 -0.22
N LEU A 17 -13.70 -32.86 0.95
CA LEU A 17 -14.33 -33.92 1.76
C LEU A 17 -15.54 -34.56 1.07
N TRP A 18 -16.35 -33.76 0.37
CA TRP A 18 -17.48 -34.30 -0.40
C TRP A 18 -17.02 -35.15 -1.57
N SER A 19 -15.92 -34.80 -2.25
CA SER A 19 -15.36 -35.60 -3.33
C SER A 19 -14.84 -36.95 -2.83
N ILE A 20 -14.13 -36.97 -1.69
CA ILE A 20 -13.65 -38.22 -1.05
C ILE A 20 -14.83 -39.07 -0.60
N LEU A 21 -15.85 -38.46 0.01
CA LEU A 21 -17.04 -39.19 0.43
C LEU A 21 -17.77 -39.82 -0.75
N LEU A 22 -18.00 -39.06 -1.83
CA LEU A 22 -18.65 -39.59 -3.04
C LEU A 22 -17.84 -40.70 -3.67
N MET A 23 -16.51 -40.62 -3.70
CA MET A 23 -15.62 -41.65 -4.20
C MET A 23 -15.73 -42.94 -3.36
N LEU A 24 -15.77 -42.84 -2.03
CA LEU A 24 -15.94 -44.02 -1.16
C LEU A 24 -17.33 -44.63 -1.31
N VAL A 25 -18.39 -43.81 -1.40
CA VAL A 25 -19.77 -44.28 -1.62
C VAL A 25 -19.87 -44.97 -2.98
N SER A 26 -19.27 -44.42 -4.04
CA SER A 26 -19.28 -45.03 -5.38
C SER A 26 -18.56 -46.35 -5.37
N THR A 27 -17.38 -46.45 -4.74
CA THR A 27 -16.60 -47.70 -4.61
C THR A 27 -17.42 -48.79 -3.91
N THR A 28 -17.98 -48.46 -2.72
CA THR A 28 -18.75 -49.44 -1.94
C THR A 28 -20.02 -49.88 -2.67
N THR A 29 -20.76 -48.96 -3.27
CA THR A 29 -22.00 -49.27 -4.00
C THR A 29 -21.73 -50.16 -5.21
N LEU A 30 -20.70 -49.83 -6.01
CA LEU A 30 -20.35 -50.67 -7.17
C LEU A 30 -19.76 -51.99 -6.78
N THR A 31 -18.95 -52.06 -5.72
CA THR A 31 -18.45 -53.36 -5.20
C THR A 31 -19.61 -54.27 -4.87
N VAL A 32 -20.65 -53.80 -4.19
CA VAL A 32 -21.82 -54.62 -3.83
C VAL A 32 -22.62 -55.03 -5.06
N VAL A 33 -22.87 -54.12 -5.99
CA VAL A 33 -23.72 -54.39 -7.19
C VAL A 33 -23.03 -55.30 -8.17
N GLU A 34 -21.71 -55.19 -8.38
CA GLU A 34 -20.98 -56.03 -9.33
C GLU A 34 -20.56 -57.37 -8.70
N TYR A 35 -20.38 -57.44 -7.37
CA TYR A 35 -19.98 -58.67 -6.67
C TYR A 35 -21.01 -59.83 -6.84
N ASP A 36 -22.29 -59.54 -6.68
CA ASP A 36 -23.34 -60.59 -6.78
C ASP A 36 -23.48 -61.22 -8.17
N ILE A 37 -23.17 -60.46 -9.23
CA ILE A 37 -23.19 -60.96 -10.59
C ILE A 37 -21.94 -61.77 -10.94
N PHE A 38 -20.79 -61.35 -10.46
CA PHE A 38 -19.56 -62.16 -10.56
C PHE A 38 -19.72 -63.53 -9.92
N ARG A 39 -20.47 -63.64 -8.84
CA ARG A 39 -20.77 -64.91 -8.20
C ARG A 39 -21.79 -65.75 -9.00
N ALA A 40 -22.67 -65.12 -9.75
CA ALA A 40 -23.66 -65.82 -10.61
C ALA A 40 -23.05 -66.30 -11.94
N ASP A 41 -22.12 -65.51 -12.54
CA ASP A 41 -21.47 -65.85 -13.82
C ASP A 41 -20.43 -66.97 -13.70
N VAL A 42 -19.82 -67.14 -12.51
CA VAL A 42 -18.92 -68.27 -12.24
C VAL A 42 -19.68 -69.60 -12.12
N ALA A 43 -21.01 -69.55 -11.94
CA ALA A 43 -21.85 -70.73 -11.87
C ALA A 43 -22.35 -71.24 -13.23
N ASP A 44 -22.42 -70.34 -14.26
CA ASP A 44 -22.88 -70.64 -15.63
C ASP A 44 -21.83 -70.22 -16.67
N ASP A 45 -20.96 -71.22 -16.96
CA ASP A 45 -20.26 -71.42 -18.23
C ASP A 45 -19.32 -70.41 -18.86
N ILE A 46 -18.11 -70.80 -18.87
CA ILE A 46 -16.95 -70.50 -19.69
C ILE A 46 -17.28 -70.38 -21.16
N SER A 47 -17.72 -69.26 -21.62
CA SER A 47 -17.41 -68.84 -23.01
C SER A 47 -17.75 -67.34 -23.28
N SER A 48 -16.74 -66.66 -23.76
CA SER A 48 -16.75 -65.46 -24.55
C SER A 48 -16.95 -64.10 -23.87
N THR A 49 -15.84 -63.40 -23.82
CA THR A 49 -15.75 -61.95 -24.00
C THR A 49 -16.43 -61.07 -22.94
N SER A 50 -15.92 -61.06 -21.74
CA SER A 50 -16.17 -59.96 -20.79
C SER A 50 -14.99 -59.02 -20.74
N SER A 51 -15.24 -57.76 -20.99
CA SER A 51 -14.29 -56.65 -20.88
C SER A 51 -13.90 -56.30 -19.46
N PHE A 52 -14.21 -57.17 -18.51
CA PHE A 52 -13.88 -57.03 -17.10
C PHE A 52 -12.98 -58.19 -16.69
N GLN A 53 -11.65 -58.05 -16.90
CA GLN A 53 -10.68 -59.06 -16.51
C GLN A 53 -10.30 -58.89 -15.03
N PHE A 54 -11.06 -59.54 -14.13
CA PHE A 54 -10.49 -59.92 -12.83
C PHE A 54 -9.57 -61.14 -13.06
N GLY A 55 -8.44 -61.15 -12.37
CA GLY A 55 -7.49 -62.26 -12.46
C GLY A 55 -8.14 -63.62 -12.21
N GLN A 56 -7.59 -64.67 -12.81
CA GLN A 56 -8.10 -66.06 -12.92
C GLN A 56 -8.30 -66.83 -11.58
N SER A 57 -8.60 -66.14 -10.49
CA SER A 57 -8.89 -66.71 -9.18
C SER A 57 -10.33 -66.40 -8.79
N GLU A 58 -10.96 -67.28 -8.01
CA GLU A 58 -12.28 -67.11 -7.44
C GLU A 58 -12.52 -65.66 -6.99
N PRO A 59 -13.69 -65.09 -7.29
CA PRO A 59 -13.96 -63.67 -6.99
C PRO A 59 -13.79 -63.42 -5.49
N ASN A 60 -12.69 -62.76 -5.14
CA ASN A 60 -12.42 -62.34 -3.78
C ASN A 60 -12.99 -60.94 -3.58
N TRP A 61 -13.73 -60.73 -2.51
CA TRP A 61 -14.31 -59.46 -2.15
C TRP A 61 -13.26 -58.32 -2.14
N VAL A 62 -12.05 -58.63 -1.69
CA VAL A 62 -10.93 -57.67 -1.64
C VAL A 62 -10.52 -57.22 -3.05
N ASP A 63 -10.39 -58.15 -4.00
CA ASP A 63 -9.98 -57.81 -5.37
C ASP A 63 -11.08 -56.98 -6.07
N THR A 64 -12.35 -57.34 -5.84
CA THR A 64 -13.48 -56.53 -6.37
C THR A 64 -13.47 -55.12 -5.82
N PHE A 65 -13.22 -54.96 -4.53
CA PHE A 65 -13.11 -53.65 -3.89
C PHE A 65 -11.95 -52.83 -4.47
N PHE A 66 -10.77 -53.41 -4.62
CA PHE A 66 -9.63 -52.69 -5.21
C PHE A 66 -9.86 -52.28 -6.66
N ASN A 67 -10.50 -53.11 -7.44
CA ASN A 67 -10.80 -52.79 -8.85
C ASN A 67 -11.88 -51.71 -8.97
N THR A 68 -12.92 -51.76 -8.15
CA THR A 68 -13.93 -50.69 -8.11
C THR A 68 -13.37 -49.40 -7.53
N PHE A 69 -12.46 -49.47 -6.58
CA PHE A 69 -11.72 -48.31 -6.06
C PHE A 69 -10.84 -47.69 -7.16
N TRP A 70 -10.03 -48.50 -7.85
CA TRP A 70 -9.25 -48.06 -9.00
C TRP A 70 -10.11 -47.37 -10.04
N TRP A 71 -11.20 -48.00 -10.45
CA TRP A 71 -12.15 -47.43 -11.39
C TRP A 71 -12.72 -46.10 -10.89
N SER A 72 -13.07 -46.01 -9.61
CA SER A 72 -13.59 -44.80 -9.02
C SER A 72 -12.55 -43.65 -9.10
N VAL A 73 -11.29 -43.91 -8.76
CA VAL A 73 -10.20 -42.93 -8.83
C VAL A 73 -10.01 -42.44 -10.28
N VAL A 74 -9.91 -43.38 -11.24
CA VAL A 74 -9.73 -43.09 -12.68
C VAL A 74 -10.88 -42.28 -13.25
N THR A 75 -12.11 -42.56 -12.82
CA THR A 75 -13.31 -41.87 -13.23
C THR A 75 -13.40 -40.48 -12.58
N PHE A 76 -13.08 -40.38 -11.28
CA PHE A 76 -13.06 -39.12 -10.54
C PHE A 76 -12.02 -38.14 -11.09
N THR A 77 -10.86 -38.64 -11.46
CA THR A 77 -9.78 -37.82 -12.05
C THR A 77 -10.01 -37.51 -13.53
N THR A 78 -11.13 -37.95 -14.11
CA THR A 78 -11.50 -37.78 -15.53
C THR A 78 -10.52 -38.41 -16.53
N VAL A 79 -9.66 -39.32 -16.09
CA VAL A 79 -8.69 -40.04 -16.96
C VAL A 79 -9.37 -41.08 -17.83
N GLY A 80 -10.22 -41.94 -17.26
CA GLY A 80 -11.08 -42.89 -17.99
C GLY A 80 -10.33 -43.86 -18.90
N TYR A 81 -9.40 -44.66 -18.38
CA TYR A 81 -8.65 -45.62 -19.19
C TYR A 81 -9.55 -46.64 -19.91
N GLY A 82 -10.75 -46.92 -19.41
CA GLY A 82 -11.66 -47.89 -19.97
C GLY A 82 -11.24 -49.37 -19.80
N ASP A 83 -10.25 -49.61 -18.98
CA ASP A 83 -9.74 -50.94 -18.61
C ASP A 83 -10.73 -51.67 -17.72
N ILE A 84 -11.46 -50.97 -16.89
CA ILE A 84 -12.52 -51.48 -16.00
C ILE A 84 -13.78 -50.63 -16.22
N SER A 85 -14.95 -51.29 -16.36
CA SER A 85 -16.24 -50.64 -16.46
C SER A 85 -17.33 -51.51 -15.88
N PRO A 86 -18.43 -50.96 -15.30
CA PRO A 86 -19.56 -51.74 -14.85
C PRO A 86 -20.22 -52.50 -15.97
N VAL A 87 -20.49 -53.80 -15.73
CA VAL A 87 -21.10 -54.69 -16.75
C VAL A 87 -22.62 -54.72 -16.63
N THR A 88 -23.12 -54.67 -15.40
CA THR A 88 -24.55 -54.78 -15.12
C THR A 88 -25.37 -53.56 -15.60
N HIS A 89 -26.63 -53.79 -15.96
CA HIS A 89 -27.53 -52.65 -16.28
C HIS A 89 -27.75 -51.73 -15.10
N LEU A 90 -27.86 -52.28 -13.88
CA LEU A 90 -28.01 -51.49 -12.66
C LEU A 90 -26.71 -50.72 -12.33
N GLY A 91 -25.54 -51.38 -12.45
CA GLY A 91 -24.24 -50.73 -12.27
C GLY A 91 -24.02 -49.60 -13.25
N LYS A 92 -24.33 -49.76 -14.53
CA LYS A 92 -24.25 -48.72 -15.55
C LYS A 92 -25.17 -47.55 -15.22
N PHE A 93 -26.41 -47.81 -14.79
CA PHE A 93 -27.34 -46.76 -14.41
C PHE A 93 -26.86 -45.94 -13.20
N LEU A 94 -26.38 -46.63 -12.14
CA LEU A 94 -25.81 -45.98 -10.98
C LEU A 94 -24.54 -45.17 -11.32
N THR A 95 -23.72 -45.72 -12.20
CA THR A 95 -22.52 -45.06 -12.71
C THR A 95 -22.85 -43.71 -13.39
N ILE A 96 -23.88 -43.65 -14.21
CA ILE A 96 -24.32 -42.40 -14.85
C ILE A 96 -24.64 -41.37 -13.81
N ILE A 97 -25.37 -41.72 -12.75
CA ILE A 97 -25.72 -40.79 -11.67
C ILE A 97 -24.46 -40.32 -10.93
N ILE A 98 -23.56 -41.25 -10.58
CA ILE A 98 -22.29 -40.97 -9.92
C ILE A 98 -21.41 -40.02 -10.76
N MET A 99 -21.31 -40.27 -12.06
CA MET A 99 -20.54 -39.42 -12.99
C MET A 99 -21.09 -37.98 -13.06
N LEU A 100 -22.41 -37.81 -13.09
CA LEU A 100 -23.04 -36.48 -13.10
C LEU A 100 -22.77 -35.73 -11.78
N LEU A 101 -22.89 -36.41 -10.63
CA LEU A 101 -22.58 -35.84 -9.34
C LEU A 101 -21.09 -35.50 -9.20
N ASN A 102 -20.22 -36.38 -9.67
CA ASN A 102 -18.79 -36.15 -9.69
C ASN A 102 -18.40 -34.90 -10.49
N PHE A 103 -18.96 -34.79 -11.73
CA PHE A 103 -18.71 -33.63 -12.57
C PHE A 103 -19.06 -32.32 -11.85
N GLY A 104 -20.21 -32.28 -11.16
CA GLY A 104 -20.60 -31.13 -10.35
C GLY A 104 -19.60 -30.80 -9.23
N ILE A 105 -19.21 -31.82 -8.43
CA ILE A 105 -18.30 -31.64 -7.30
C ILE A 105 -16.89 -31.23 -7.75
N VAL A 106 -16.34 -31.85 -8.78
CA VAL A 106 -15.01 -31.52 -9.34
C VAL A 106 -14.98 -30.10 -9.89
N THR A 107 -16.05 -29.66 -10.56
CA THR A 107 -16.19 -28.29 -11.05
C THR A 107 -16.20 -27.29 -9.90
N LEU A 108 -16.95 -27.54 -8.83
CA LEU A 108 -16.99 -26.69 -7.63
C LEU A 108 -15.64 -26.65 -6.93
N LEU A 109 -14.95 -27.78 -6.83
CA LEU A 109 -13.62 -27.84 -6.25
C LEU A 109 -12.61 -27.03 -7.07
N GLY A 110 -12.63 -27.17 -8.40
CA GLY A 110 -11.79 -26.37 -9.30
C GLY A 110 -12.05 -24.86 -9.15
N GLY A 111 -13.32 -24.45 -9.07
CA GLY A 111 -13.71 -23.07 -8.80
C GLY A 111 -13.23 -22.56 -7.44
N ALA A 112 -13.31 -23.38 -6.40
CA ALA A 112 -12.82 -23.01 -5.07
C ALA A 112 -11.28 -22.84 -5.05
N VAL A 113 -10.52 -23.73 -5.72
CA VAL A 113 -9.07 -23.59 -5.89
C VAL A 113 -8.71 -22.34 -6.65
N ALA A 114 -9.39 -22.07 -7.77
CA ALA A 114 -9.17 -20.86 -8.55
C ALA A 114 -9.47 -19.58 -7.72
N SER A 115 -10.56 -19.57 -6.94
CA SER A 115 -10.90 -18.46 -6.05
C SER A 115 -9.82 -18.18 -5.01
N VAL A 116 -9.25 -19.22 -4.38
CA VAL A 116 -8.16 -19.06 -3.41
C VAL A 116 -6.90 -18.52 -4.08
N LEU A 117 -6.52 -19.02 -5.24
CA LEU A 117 -5.35 -18.54 -5.99
C LEU A 117 -5.50 -17.06 -6.44
N VAL A 118 -6.73 -16.67 -6.85
CA VAL A 118 -7.03 -15.28 -7.19
C VAL A 118 -6.99 -14.41 -5.93
N ALA A 119 -7.59 -14.88 -4.82
CA ALA A 119 -7.56 -14.15 -3.56
C ALA A 119 -6.13 -13.98 -3.01
N GLU A 120 -5.24 -14.97 -3.15
CA GLU A 120 -3.83 -14.84 -2.80
C GLU A 120 -3.09 -13.82 -3.70
N ARG A 121 -3.38 -13.81 -5.00
CA ARG A 121 -2.80 -12.81 -5.90
C ARG A 121 -3.31 -11.39 -5.64
N LEU A 122 -4.59 -11.24 -5.24
CA LEU A 122 -5.16 -9.95 -4.87
C LEU A 122 -4.72 -9.48 -3.47
N LYS A 123 -4.33 -10.39 -2.61
CA LYS A 123 -3.78 -10.08 -1.28
C LYS A 123 -2.33 -9.61 -1.32
N GLY A 124 -1.73 -9.36 -2.48
CA GLY A 124 -0.34 -8.92 -2.62
C GLY A 124 0.45 -8.96 -1.31
N ASP A 125 1.53 -9.69 -1.25
CA ASP A 125 2.45 -9.93 -0.11
C ASP A 125 2.10 -9.25 1.24
N GLU A 126 1.03 -9.66 1.94
CA GLU A 126 0.65 -9.13 3.26
C GLU A 126 1.51 -9.65 4.43
N THR A 127 2.62 -10.29 4.18
CA THR A 127 3.71 -10.40 5.17
C THR A 127 4.66 -9.23 4.95
N LEU A 128 4.12 -8.00 5.16
CA LEU A 128 4.94 -6.81 5.20
C LEU A 128 5.97 -7.03 6.31
N ASP A 129 7.23 -7.02 5.94
CA ASP A 129 8.32 -6.98 6.91
C ASP A 129 8.20 -5.64 7.64
N GLU A 130 7.49 -5.64 8.78
CA GLU A 130 7.22 -4.43 9.57
C GLU A 130 8.49 -3.62 9.87
N ASN A 131 9.65 -4.27 9.87
CA ASN A 131 10.94 -3.61 10.09
C ASN A 131 11.40 -2.79 8.88
N LYS A 132 10.86 -3.05 7.69
CA LYS A 132 11.19 -2.31 6.47
C LYS A 132 10.57 -0.91 6.48
N TYR A 133 9.36 -0.78 7.03
CA TYR A 133 8.61 0.47 7.03
C TYR A 133 8.91 1.30 8.27
N ASN A 134 10.01 2.06 8.23
CA ASN A 134 10.40 3.00 9.27
C ASN A 134 11.02 4.24 8.64
N GLY A 135 10.47 5.42 8.93
CA GLY A 135 10.90 6.67 8.32
C GLY A 135 10.54 6.80 6.83
N HIS A 136 9.64 5.95 6.33
CA HIS A 136 9.18 5.95 4.94
C HIS A 136 8.22 7.12 4.65
N LEU A 137 7.93 7.35 3.36
CA LEU A 137 6.95 8.33 2.90
C LEU A 137 5.61 7.63 2.62
N VAL A 138 4.53 8.17 3.19
CA VAL A 138 3.17 7.78 2.83
C VAL A 138 2.54 8.87 1.98
N ILE A 139 1.94 8.52 0.83
CA ILE A 139 1.21 9.44 -0.04
C ILE A 139 -0.25 8.99 -0.11
N ALA A 140 -1.16 9.82 0.37
CA ALA A 140 -2.60 9.59 0.30
C ALA A 140 -3.23 10.41 -0.83
N GLY A 141 -4.15 9.79 -1.56
CA GLY A 141 -4.79 10.36 -2.74
C GLY A 141 -4.02 10.10 -4.04
N TRP A 142 -4.70 10.26 -5.16
CA TRP A 142 -4.15 10.07 -6.50
C TRP A 142 -4.59 11.19 -7.45
N ASN A 143 -3.63 11.77 -8.15
CA ASN A 143 -3.91 12.72 -9.22
C ASN A 143 -2.78 12.67 -10.28
N PRO A 144 -2.93 13.36 -11.43
CA PRO A 144 -1.94 13.36 -12.50
C PRO A 144 -0.54 13.85 -12.10
N SER A 145 -0.38 14.54 -10.97
CA SER A 145 0.92 15.03 -10.49
C SER A 145 1.74 13.96 -9.76
N VAL A 146 1.13 12.87 -9.30
CA VAL A 146 1.81 11.82 -8.52
C VAL A 146 3.04 11.26 -9.24
N PRO A 147 2.99 10.87 -10.54
CA PRO A 147 4.17 10.38 -11.24
C PRO A 147 5.31 11.40 -11.35
N ALA A 148 4.97 12.70 -11.44
CA ALA A 148 5.98 13.76 -11.45
C ALA A 148 6.63 13.94 -10.07
N ILE A 149 5.84 13.88 -8.99
CA ILE A 149 6.33 13.91 -7.60
C ILE A 149 7.29 12.71 -7.37
N LEU A 150 6.89 11.50 -7.76
CA LEU A 150 7.71 10.30 -7.61
C LEU A 150 9.04 10.42 -8.36
N ARG A 151 9.04 11.00 -9.57
CA ARG A 151 10.27 11.22 -10.35
C ARG A 151 11.24 12.16 -9.65
N ILE A 152 10.73 13.25 -9.06
CA ILE A 152 11.56 14.20 -8.30
C ILE A 152 12.13 13.53 -7.04
N ILE A 153 11.33 12.72 -6.35
CA ILE A 153 11.80 11.95 -5.18
C ILE A 153 12.86 10.92 -5.59
N GLU A 154 12.66 10.25 -6.72
CA GLU A 154 13.63 9.27 -7.24
C GLU A 154 14.97 9.89 -7.58
N SER A 155 15.00 11.11 -8.13
CA SER A 155 16.24 11.83 -8.44
C SER A 155 17.02 12.26 -7.21
N ASN A 156 16.35 12.41 -6.06
CA ASN A 156 17.01 12.81 -4.81
C ASN A 156 17.48 11.58 -4.02
N LYS A 157 18.81 11.42 -3.84
CA LYS A 157 19.43 10.29 -3.14
C LYS A 157 19.22 10.30 -1.64
N ASP A 158 18.95 11.46 -1.05
CA ASP A 158 18.72 11.63 0.38
C ASP A 158 17.25 11.39 0.76
N ALA A 159 16.34 11.33 -0.21
CA ALA A 159 14.94 11.04 0.01
C ALA A 159 14.70 9.55 0.29
N SER A 160 13.64 9.24 1.04
CA SER A 160 13.24 7.86 1.31
C SER A 160 12.95 7.12 -0.01
N SER A 161 13.54 5.93 -0.17
CA SER A 161 13.25 5.05 -1.30
C SER A 161 12.00 4.20 -1.09
N ILE A 162 11.45 4.17 0.12
CA ILE A 162 10.27 3.38 0.46
C ILE A 162 9.07 4.31 0.50
N ILE A 163 8.07 4.01 -0.34
CA ILE A 163 6.86 4.82 -0.49
C ILE A 163 5.63 3.94 -0.39
N VAL A 164 4.65 4.36 0.40
CA VAL A 164 3.34 3.73 0.49
C VAL A 164 2.32 4.65 -0.14
N LEU A 165 1.70 4.22 -1.24
CA LEU A 165 0.60 4.92 -1.90
C LEU A 165 -0.73 4.40 -1.36
N VAL A 166 -1.61 5.28 -0.92
CA VAL A 166 -2.94 4.93 -0.40
C VAL A 166 -3.99 5.72 -1.18
N ASN A 167 -4.76 5.05 -2.02
CA ASN A 167 -5.82 5.67 -2.82
C ASN A 167 -6.79 4.60 -3.35
N GLU A 168 -7.93 5.03 -3.91
CA GLU A 168 -8.95 4.14 -4.46
C GLU A 168 -8.81 3.93 -5.98
N THR A 169 -7.67 4.30 -6.57
CA THR A 169 -7.37 4.09 -8.01
C THR A 169 -7.10 2.61 -8.29
N ASP A 170 -7.52 2.17 -9.48
CA ASP A 170 -7.26 0.81 -9.95
C ASP A 170 -5.75 0.48 -9.89
N ALA A 171 -5.43 -0.67 -9.29
CA ALA A 171 -4.06 -1.11 -9.09
C ALA A 171 -3.26 -1.20 -10.42
N GLU A 172 -3.92 -1.57 -11.53
CA GLU A 172 -3.26 -1.64 -12.83
C GLU A 172 -2.83 -0.25 -13.35
N ILE A 173 -3.59 0.80 -13.05
CA ILE A 173 -3.24 2.18 -13.41
C ILE A 173 -2.03 2.64 -12.61
N VAL A 174 -2.05 2.39 -11.30
CA VAL A 174 -0.94 2.77 -10.41
C VAL A 174 0.33 2.00 -10.76
N GLU A 175 0.24 0.68 -10.96
CA GLU A 175 1.37 -0.17 -11.35
C GLU A 175 2.00 0.30 -12.66
N ARG A 176 1.18 0.62 -13.67
CA ARG A 176 1.67 1.16 -14.95
C ARG A 176 2.38 2.51 -14.79
N ALA A 177 1.86 3.38 -13.92
CA ALA A 177 2.45 4.69 -13.67
C ALA A 177 3.73 4.63 -12.84
N THR A 178 3.88 3.59 -12.01
CA THR A 178 5.03 3.41 -11.11
C THR A 178 6.10 2.46 -11.63
N ALA A 179 5.80 1.67 -12.67
CA ALA A 179 6.71 0.67 -13.25
C ALA A 179 8.06 1.23 -13.76
N ALA A 180 8.15 2.54 -14.00
CA ALA A 180 9.36 3.18 -14.49
C ALA A 180 10.37 3.54 -13.38
N PHE A 181 9.97 3.47 -12.11
CA PHE A 181 10.80 3.87 -10.96
C PHE A 181 11.55 2.66 -10.39
N GLU A 182 12.82 2.51 -10.78
CA GLU A 182 13.63 1.36 -10.37
C GLU A 182 14.18 1.49 -8.93
N ARG A 183 14.44 2.73 -8.49
CA ARG A 183 15.01 3.00 -7.15
C ARG A 183 13.97 3.03 -6.04
N LEU A 184 12.73 3.31 -6.38
CA LEU A 184 11.65 3.44 -5.42
C LEU A 184 10.99 2.08 -5.16
N ASP A 185 10.89 1.73 -3.90
CA ASP A 185 10.13 0.58 -3.43
C ASP A 185 8.72 1.05 -3.07
N ILE A 186 7.80 0.88 -4.01
CA ILE A 186 6.45 1.44 -3.93
C ILE A 186 5.45 0.33 -3.58
N MET A 187 4.77 0.50 -2.44
CA MET A 187 3.63 -0.31 -2.05
C MET A 187 2.33 0.47 -2.34
N HIS A 188 1.36 -0.16 -2.98
CA HIS A 188 0.05 0.43 -3.22
C HIS A 188 -1.02 -0.27 -2.38
N LEU A 189 -1.73 0.50 -1.57
CA LEU A 189 -2.94 0.11 -0.83
C LEU A 189 -4.16 0.70 -1.54
N CYS A 190 -4.90 -0.15 -2.26
CA CYS A 190 -6.12 0.26 -2.95
C CYS A 190 -7.30 0.29 -1.96
N GLU A 191 -7.29 1.25 -1.05
CA GLU A 191 -8.28 1.42 0.02
C GLU A 191 -8.50 2.92 0.29
N ASN A 192 -9.62 3.24 0.96
CA ASN A 192 -9.98 4.62 1.32
C ASN A 192 -9.07 5.15 2.43
N PHE A 193 -8.27 6.17 2.13
CA PHE A 193 -7.29 6.77 3.03
C PHE A 193 -7.89 7.60 4.18
N THR A 194 -9.19 7.88 4.18
CA THR A 194 -9.84 8.52 5.34
C THR A 194 -10.02 7.55 6.52
N ASN A 195 -9.85 6.25 6.29
CA ASN A 195 -10.02 5.22 7.30
C ASN A 195 -8.73 5.04 8.12
N GLU A 196 -8.84 5.22 9.44
CA GLU A 196 -7.73 5.06 10.38
C GLU A 196 -7.04 3.69 10.27
N ASN A 197 -7.80 2.61 10.08
CA ASN A 197 -7.22 1.28 9.94
C ASN A 197 -6.36 1.14 8.68
N VAL A 198 -6.71 1.84 7.61
CA VAL A 198 -5.94 1.85 6.36
C VAL A 198 -4.63 2.60 6.55
N LEU A 199 -4.65 3.75 7.23
CA LEU A 199 -3.44 4.49 7.58
C LEU A 199 -2.52 3.70 8.51
N LYS A 200 -3.07 2.91 9.43
CA LYS A 200 -2.30 1.97 10.27
C LYS A 200 -1.69 0.83 9.45
N LYS A 201 -2.38 0.31 8.43
CA LYS A 201 -1.81 -0.66 7.48
C LYS A 201 -0.67 -0.04 6.65
N ALA A 202 -0.73 1.27 6.39
CA ALA A 202 0.35 2.01 5.75
C ALA A 202 1.52 2.32 6.71
N PHE A 203 1.51 1.82 7.95
CA PHE A 203 2.50 2.06 9.00
C PHE A 203 2.74 3.55 9.28
N LEU A 204 1.66 4.35 9.27
CA LEU A 204 1.75 5.79 9.47
C LEU A 204 2.34 6.16 10.84
N ASP A 205 2.18 5.30 11.85
CA ASP A 205 2.78 5.44 13.18
C ASP A 205 4.31 5.45 13.17
N ARG A 206 4.94 4.96 12.11
CA ARG A 206 6.39 4.89 11.91
C ARG A 206 6.86 5.65 10.68
N ALA A 207 5.95 6.30 9.95
CA ALA A 207 6.28 7.09 8.78
C ALA A 207 7.05 8.36 9.17
N GLY A 208 8.05 8.72 8.40
CA GLY A 208 8.75 10.00 8.56
C GLY A 208 7.95 11.17 8.02
N GLN A 209 7.26 10.94 6.91
CA GLN A 209 6.48 11.98 6.23
C GLN A 209 5.17 11.40 5.69
N PHE A 210 4.14 12.23 5.72
CA PHE A 210 2.82 11.92 5.18
C PHE A 210 2.36 13.05 4.26
N MET A 211 2.23 12.75 2.98
CA MET A 211 1.76 13.70 1.97
C MET A 211 0.32 13.38 1.58
N ILE A 212 -0.56 14.37 1.65
CA ILE A 212 -1.95 14.24 1.26
C ILE A 212 -2.20 15.10 0.03
N LEU A 213 -2.70 14.46 -1.02
CA LEU A 213 -2.99 15.09 -2.29
C LEU A 213 -4.50 15.07 -2.57
N PRO A 214 -5.03 16.08 -3.28
CA PRO A 214 -6.40 16.03 -3.80
C PRO A 214 -6.59 14.74 -4.60
N ASP A 215 -7.60 13.96 -4.22
CA ASP A 215 -7.85 12.66 -4.82
C ASP A 215 -8.81 12.75 -5.99
N SER A 216 -8.32 12.43 -7.18
CA SER A 216 -9.13 12.36 -8.40
C SER A 216 -9.52 10.92 -8.77
N SER A 217 -9.32 9.95 -7.87
CA SER A 217 -9.66 8.54 -8.10
C SER A 217 -11.15 8.38 -8.40
N GLY A 218 -11.46 7.84 -9.57
CA GLY A 218 -12.84 7.58 -9.97
C GLY A 218 -13.69 8.81 -10.33
N LEU A 219 -13.13 10.03 -10.29
CA LEU A 219 -13.84 11.25 -10.66
C LEU A 219 -14.00 11.38 -12.19
N LEU A 220 -15.13 11.93 -12.61
CA LEU A 220 -15.36 12.34 -13.99
C LEU A 220 -14.56 13.64 -14.29
N PRO A 221 -14.27 13.96 -15.58
CA PRO A 221 -13.44 15.10 -15.96
C PRO A 221 -13.92 16.49 -15.52
N HIS A 222 -15.11 16.59 -14.93
CA HIS A 222 -15.71 17.87 -14.46
C HIS A 222 -16.00 17.86 -12.95
N GLU A 223 -15.65 16.79 -12.27
CA GLU A 223 -15.83 16.68 -10.83
C GLU A 223 -14.55 17.16 -10.12
N GLU A 224 -14.73 17.94 -9.08
CA GLU A 224 -13.64 18.39 -8.24
C GLU A 224 -13.38 17.39 -7.11
N PRO A 225 -12.12 17.23 -6.68
CA PRO A 225 -11.79 16.42 -5.52
C PRO A 225 -12.52 16.89 -4.26
N ASP A 226 -12.99 15.94 -3.46
CA ASP A 226 -13.59 16.21 -2.16
C ASP A 226 -12.50 16.54 -1.12
N GLU A 227 -12.31 17.82 -0.85
CA GLU A 227 -11.32 18.29 0.10
C GLU A 227 -11.66 18.05 1.57
N ASP A 228 -12.91 17.74 1.90
CA ASP A 228 -13.28 17.33 3.26
C ASP A 228 -12.54 16.02 3.63
N LYS A 229 -12.27 15.17 2.65
CA LYS A 229 -11.42 13.99 2.83
C LYS A 229 -10.00 14.38 3.25
N THR A 230 -9.43 15.41 2.66
CA THR A 230 -8.08 15.90 3.00
C THR A 230 -8.02 16.38 4.45
N VAL A 231 -8.97 17.20 4.88
CA VAL A 231 -9.03 17.72 6.25
C VAL A 231 -9.21 16.57 7.25
N LEU A 232 -10.15 15.67 7.00
CA LEU A 232 -10.41 14.51 7.87
C LEU A 232 -9.18 13.60 7.99
N THR A 233 -8.49 13.37 6.87
CA THR A 233 -7.31 12.53 6.85
C THR A 233 -6.14 13.16 7.60
N CYS A 234 -5.95 14.48 7.51
CA CYS A 234 -4.95 15.21 8.29
C CYS A 234 -5.20 15.05 9.80
N LEU A 235 -6.44 15.24 10.24
CA LEU A 235 -6.84 15.04 11.64
C LEU A 235 -6.57 13.61 12.10
N THR A 236 -6.92 12.62 11.28
CA THR A 236 -6.69 11.21 11.57
C THR A 236 -5.21 10.89 11.64
N ALA A 237 -4.42 11.42 10.70
CA ALA A 237 -2.97 11.20 10.67
C ALA A 237 -2.28 11.73 11.93
N LYS A 238 -2.61 12.95 12.34
CA LYS A 238 -2.06 13.56 13.56
C LYS A 238 -2.51 12.85 14.84
N SER A 239 -3.67 12.19 14.83
CA SER A 239 -4.11 11.36 15.95
C SER A 239 -3.34 10.02 16.05
N ILE A 240 -2.84 9.48 14.91
CA ILE A 240 -2.04 8.25 14.86
C ILE A 240 -0.58 8.54 15.24
N SER A 241 -0.01 9.59 14.67
CA SER A 241 1.38 9.97 14.89
C SER A 241 1.52 11.49 14.98
N GLU A 242 1.81 11.99 16.17
CA GLU A 242 2.03 13.40 16.44
C GLU A 242 3.34 13.89 15.79
N ASP A 243 4.36 13.01 15.74
CA ASP A 243 5.70 13.31 15.23
C ASP A 243 5.82 13.22 13.69
N CYS A 244 4.86 12.61 13.02
CA CYS A 244 4.88 12.51 11.56
C CYS A 244 4.72 13.89 10.92
N ILE A 245 5.60 14.22 9.97
CA ILE A 245 5.53 15.46 9.19
C ILE A 245 4.41 15.31 8.17
N VAL A 246 3.32 16.06 8.36
CA VAL A 246 2.16 16.07 7.47
C VAL A 246 2.25 17.22 6.50
N ILE A 247 2.18 16.91 5.20
CA ILE A 247 2.19 17.86 4.08
C ILE A 247 0.84 17.75 3.37
N ALA A 248 0.05 18.80 3.34
CA ALA A 248 -1.27 18.79 2.72
C ALA A 248 -1.32 19.70 1.48
N HIS A 249 -1.72 19.16 0.34
CA HIS A 249 -2.04 19.92 -0.85
C HIS A 249 -3.52 20.28 -0.84
N VAL A 250 -3.83 21.56 -0.90
CA VAL A 250 -5.18 22.14 -0.76
C VAL A 250 -5.49 23.01 -1.96
N LEU A 251 -6.71 22.93 -2.48
CA LEU A 251 -7.20 23.74 -3.59
C LEU A 251 -8.03 24.92 -3.06
N ASN A 252 -8.82 24.73 -1.98
CA ASN A 252 -9.68 25.75 -1.41
C ASN A 252 -9.00 26.45 -0.21
N PRO A 253 -8.73 27.78 -0.29
CA PRO A 253 -8.13 28.55 0.81
C PRO A 253 -8.92 28.49 2.14
N GLU A 254 -10.23 28.26 2.10
CA GLU A 254 -11.06 28.15 3.31
C GLU A 254 -10.61 27.01 4.22
N ASN A 255 -10.06 25.93 3.65
CA ASN A 255 -9.61 24.75 4.40
C ASN A 255 -8.27 24.97 5.14
N VAL A 256 -7.51 25.98 4.79
CA VAL A 256 -6.22 26.30 5.44
C VAL A 256 -6.38 26.47 6.95
N SER A 257 -7.39 27.21 7.39
CA SER A 257 -7.64 27.43 8.81
C SER A 257 -8.00 26.14 9.57
N HIS A 258 -8.63 25.18 8.90
CA HIS A 258 -8.95 23.87 9.47
C HIS A 258 -7.69 23.01 9.60
N LEU A 259 -6.83 23.02 8.60
CA LEU A 259 -5.57 22.28 8.59
C LEU A 259 -4.54 22.82 9.58
N GLN A 260 -4.48 24.15 9.73
CA GLN A 260 -3.66 24.78 10.77
C GLN A 260 -4.09 24.34 12.19
N ARG A 261 -5.42 24.30 12.45
CA ARG A 261 -5.95 23.76 13.72
C ARG A 261 -5.72 22.27 13.90
N ALA A 262 -5.62 21.51 12.79
CA ALA A 262 -5.25 20.11 12.79
C ALA A 262 -3.74 19.88 12.99
N ASN A 263 -2.97 20.94 13.18
CA ASN A 263 -1.52 20.90 13.37
C ASN A 263 -0.77 20.26 12.20
N VAL A 264 -1.21 20.58 10.97
CA VAL A 264 -0.52 20.16 9.74
C VAL A 264 0.77 20.96 9.61
N ASN A 265 1.90 20.31 9.34
CA ASN A 265 3.20 20.93 9.31
C ASN A 265 3.38 21.86 8.10
N GLU A 266 2.96 21.40 6.91
CA GLU A 266 3.11 22.14 5.67
C GLU A 266 1.81 22.11 4.87
N ILE A 267 1.35 23.28 4.42
CA ILE A 267 0.16 23.44 3.59
C ILE A 267 0.58 24.03 2.26
N VAL A 268 0.35 23.31 1.17
CA VAL A 268 0.73 23.71 -0.18
C VAL A 268 -0.53 24.09 -0.96
N MET A 269 -0.59 25.34 -1.42
CA MET A 269 -1.64 25.86 -2.30
C MET A 269 -1.01 26.37 -3.61
N PRO A 270 -0.97 25.53 -4.66
CA PRO A 270 -0.35 25.93 -5.92
C PRO A 270 -0.99 27.16 -6.56
N ASP A 271 -2.31 27.27 -6.47
CA ASP A 271 -3.07 28.35 -7.12
C ASP A 271 -2.78 29.73 -6.55
N GLU A 272 -2.26 29.83 -5.32
CA GLU A 272 -1.86 31.13 -4.75
C GLU A 272 -0.66 31.74 -5.48
N HIS A 273 0.24 30.94 -6.02
CA HIS A 273 1.46 31.41 -6.70
C HIS A 273 1.26 31.68 -8.20
N VAL A 274 0.28 31.02 -8.83
CA VAL A 274 0.03 31.13 -10.28
C VAL A 274 -0.25 32.58 -10.72
N PRO A 275 -1.13 33.37 -10.06
CA PRO A 275 -1.38 34.78 -10.43
C PRO A 275 -0.12 35.64 -10.33
N HIS A 276 0.71 35.42 -9.31
CA HIS A 276 1.96 36.16 -9.15
C HIS A 276 2.96 35.85 -10.27
N LEU A 277 3.11 34.57 -10.63
CA LEU A 277 3.98 34.13 -11.73
C LEU A 277 3.49 34.72 -13.07
N LEU A 278 2.18 34.65 -13.35
CA LEU A 278 1.59 35.22 -14.56
C LEU A 278 1.80 36.76 -14.64
N ALA A 279 1.60 37.47 -13.55
CA ALA A 279 1.83 38.92 -13.49
C ALA A 279 3.32 39.23 -13.76
N LYS A 280 4.24 38.43 -13.21
CA LYS A 280 5.69 38.60 -13.41
C LYS A 280 6.13 38.35 -14.85
N HIS A 281 5.46 37.50 -15.62
CA HIS A 281 5.73 37.40 -17.06
C HIS A 281 5.51 38.71 -17.82
N VAL A 282 4.62 39.57 -17.32
CA VAL A 282 4.33 40.88 -17.93
C VAL A 282 5.29 41.97 -17.42
N THR A 283 5.52 42.01 -16.08
CA THR A 283 6.29 43.10 -15.46
C THR A 283 7.80 42.85 -15.50
N ASP A 284 8.22 41.60 -15.27
CA ASP A 284 9.64 41.21 -15.10
C ASP A 284 9.88 39.83 -15.74
N PRO A 285 9.90 39.71 -17.09
CA PRO A 285 9.83 38.42 -17.78
C PRO A 285 11.03 37.47 -17.50
N GLY A 286 12.13 38.00 -16.97
CA GLY A 286 13.28 37.15 -16.55
C GLY A 286 13.05 36.42 -15.22
N VAL A 287 12.09 36.88 -14.38
CA VAL A 287 11.86 36.27 -13.05
C VAL A 287 11.20 34.90 -13.16
N PRO A 288 10.12 34.69 -13.93
CA PRO A 288 9.54 33.37 -14.11
C PRO A 288 10.53 32.39 -14.79
N GLN A 289 11.31 32.86 -15.76
CA GLN A 289 12.33 32.01 -16.41
C GLN A 289 13.41 31.55 -15.42
N LEU A 290 13.87 32.46 -14.55
CA LEU A 290 14.78 32.09 -13.48
C LEU A 290 14.15 31.08 -12.51
N PHE A 291 12.87 31.26 -12.17
CA PHE A 291 12.14 30.36 -11.29
C PHE A 291 12.02 28.95 -11.90
N ASP A 292 11.68 28.88 -13.19
CA ASP A 292 11.62 27.61 -13.92
C ASP A 292 13.00 26.91 -13.98
N GLU A 293 14.08 27.66 -14.23
CA GLU A 293 15.43 27.10 -14.18
C GLU A 293 15.85 26.63 -12.79
N LEU A 294 15.39 27.29 -11.73
CA LEU A 294 15.72 26.91 -10.34
C LEU A 294 14.96 25.67 -9.86
N ILE A 295 13.77 25.42 -10.40
CA ILE A 295 12.91 24.31 -9.97
C ILE A 295 13.02 23.09 -10.92
N ASN A 296 13.08 23.30 -12.24
CA ASN A 296 12.98 22.24 -13.24
C ASN A 296 14.33 21.65 -13.67
N GLN A 297 15.32 21.63 -12.82
CA GLN A 297 16.64 21.14 -13.21
C GLN A 297 16.68 19.62 -13.29
N GLU A 298 17.06 19.12 -14.47
CA GLU A 298 17.30 17.69 -14.75
C GLU A 298 18.67 17.20 -14.23
N GLU A 299 19.58 18.10 -13.84
CA GLU A 299 20.90 17.75 -13.31
C GLU A 299 20.90 17.71 -11.79
N GLU A 300 21.37 16.60 -11.21
CA GLU A 300 21.44 16.33 -9.76
C GLU A 300 22.14 17.42 -8.92
N ASP A 301 23.00 18.24 -9.55
CA ASP A 301 23.87 19.21 -8.88
C ASP A 301 23.51 20.66 -9.14
N ALA A 302 22.46 20.96 -9.87
CA ALA A 302 22.08 22.33 -10.21
C ALA A 302 20.85 22.77 -9.39
N GLY A 303 20.67 24.10 -9.15
CA GLY A 303 19.51 24.66 -8.46
C GLY A 303 19.74 25.08 -7.01
N ILE A 304 18.64 25.42 -6.34
CA ILE A 304 18.67 25.76 -4.92
C ILE A 304 18.66 24.48 -4.10
N GLN A 305 19.70 24.31 -3.31
CA GLN A 305 19.83 23.15 -2.41
C GLN A 305 20.10 23.59 -0.98
N GLU A 306 19.54 22.81 -0.04
CA GLU A 306 19.81 22.94 1.37
C GLU A 306 21.03 22.13 1.76
N VAL A 307 22.10 22.78 2.20
CA VAL A 307 23.34 22.12 2.58
C VAL A 307 23.75 22.41 4.03
N PRO A 308 24.35 21.44 4.72
CA PRO A 308 24.82 21.66 6.08
C PRO A 308 25.98 22.68 6.11
N ILE A 309 25.96 23.58 7.11
CA ILE A 309 27.04 24.51 7.33
C ILE A 309 28.13 23.80 8.15
N PRO A 310 29.41 23.86 7.72
CA PRO A 310 30.52 23.26 8.48
C PRO A 310 30.62 23.83 9.89
N LYS A 311 30.77 22.97 10.92
CA LYS A 311 30.84 23.37 12.33
C LYS A 311 31.81 24.52 12.65
N PRO A 312 33.01 24.64 12.01
CA PRO A 312 33.92 25.76 12.24
C PRO A 312 33.40 27.13 11.84
N LEU A 313 32.32 27.18 11.09
CA LEU A 313 31.68 28.40 10.62
C LEU A 313 30.52 28.86 11.51
N PHE A 314 30.11 28.08 12.50
CA PHE A 314 29.11 28.52 13.46
C PHE A 314 29.68 29.71 14.31
N GLY A 315 28.82 30.69 14.58
CA GLY A 315 29.18 31.93 15.23
C GLY A 315 29.87 32.95 14.31
N GLN A 316 30.01 32.65 12.99
CA GLN A 316 30.52 33.59 12.01
C GLN A 316 29.36 34.37 11.36
N THR A 317 29.71 35.49 10.76
CA THR A 317 28.78 36.38 10.06
C THR A 317 28.41 35.83 8.67
N HIS A 318 27.23 36.24 8.17
CA HIS A 318 26.74 35.91 6.81
C HIS A 318 27.81 36.15 5.74
N ASN A 319 28.49 37.30 5.77
CA ASN A 319 29.50 37.65 4.78
C ASN A 319 30.64 36.62 4.72
N LYS A 320 31.12 36.10 5.86
CA LYS A 320 32.17 35.06 5.88
C LYS A 320 31.69 33.72 5.33
N ILE A 321 30.45 33.35 5.62
CA ILE A 321 29.86 32.09 5.14
C ILE A 321 29.59 32.18 3.65
N SER A 322 29.06 33.31 3.17
CA SER A 322 28.88 33.59 1.74
C SER A 322 30.20 33.51 0.97
N ALA A 323 31.26 34.13 1.51
CA ALA A 323 32.60 34.04 0.95
C ALA A 323 33.11 32.58 0.92
N TYR A 324 32.89 31.80 1.99
CA TYR A 324 33.26 30.40 2.01
C TYR A 324 32.61 29.59 0.88
N PHE A 325 31.27 29.66 0.71
CA PHE A 325 30.58 28.93 -0.33
C PHE A 325 31.01 29.39 -1.73
N LYS A 326 31.18 30.70 -1.94
CA LYS A 326 31.58 31.27 -3.22
C LYS A 326 33.00 30.89 -3.62
N PHE A 327 33.97 31.00 -2.73
CA PHE A 327 35.38 30.77 -3.10
C PHE A 327 35.75 29.28 -3.09
N LYS A 328 35.19 28.50 -2.18
CA LYS A 328 35.53 27.08 -2.06
C LYS A 328 34.73 26.19 -3.00
N HIS A 329 33.43 26.46 -3.17
CA HIS A 329 32.51 25.63 -3.90
C HIS A 329 32.00 26.27 -5.20
N LYS A 330 32.20 27.56 -5.42
CA LYS A 330 31.62 28.39 -6.49
C LYS A 330 30.09 28.51 -6.42
N TRP A 331 29.50 28.29 -5.26
CA TRP A 331 28.08 28.34 -5.02
C TRP A 331 27.67 29.75 -4.55
N LEU A 332 26.48 30.18 -4.96
CA LEU A 332 25.87 31.42 -4.46
C LEU A 332 25.01 31.11 -3.24
N LEU A 333 25.35 31.68 -2.08
CA LEU A 333 24.50 31.58 -0.89
C LEU A 333 23.30 32.54 -1.06
N VAL A 334 22.07 31.97 -1.06
CA VAL A 334 20.82 32.69 -1.22
C VAL A 334 20.23 33.09 0.15
N GLY A 335 20.39 32.22 1.17
CA GLY A 335 19.83 32.42 2.48
C GLY A 335 20.05 31.22 3.40
N TYR A 336 19.21 31.11 4.41
CA TYR A 336 19.25 30.04 5.38
C TYR A 336 17.88 29.47 5.67
N ALA A 337 17.79 28.17 5.77
CA ALA A 337 16.66 27.45 6.36
C ALA A 337 16.96 27.29 7.88
N ILE A 338 16.07 27.75 8.71
CA ILE A 338 16.21 27.79 10.17
C ILE A 338 15.14 26.87 10.76
N LYS A 339 15.57 25.82 11.44
CA LYS A 339 14.65 24.99 12.22
C LYS A 339 14.28 25.76 13.50
N LYS A 340 13.05 26.26 13.55
CA LYS A 340 12.48 26.82 14.77
C LYS A 340 11.66 25.73 15.45
N SER A 341 11.95 25.48 16.71
CA SER A 341 11.05 24.68 17.55
C SER A 341 9.74 25.46 17.72
N GLY A 342 8.61 24.76 17.56
CA GLY A 342 7.28 25.32 17.57
C GLY A 342 7.02 26.24 18.75
N PHE A 343 5.93 26.96 18.67
CA PHE A 343 5.41 27.98 19.58
C PHE A 343 6.09 28.04 20.95
N SER A 344 7.14 28.88 21.11
CA SER A 344 7.66 29.19 22.42
C SER A 344 6.89 30.42 22.93
N LEU A 345 6.18 30.24 24.03
CA LEU A 345 5.55 31.35 24.78
C LEU A 345 6.56 32.48 25.06
N GLU A 346 7.83 32.14 25.09
CA GLU A 346 8.96 33.02 25.33
C GLU A 346 9.22 34.02 24.20
N GLU A 347 9.04 33.59 22.94
CA GLU A 347 9.23 34.48 21.76
C GLU A 347 8.07 35.45 21.56
N GLN A 348 6.82 35.06 21.91
CA GLN A 348 5.65 35.94 21.76
C GLN A 348 5.45 36.94 22.88
N MET A 349 5.93 36.63 24.09
CA MET A 349 5.75 37.54 25.22
C MET A 349 6.86 38.60 25.36
N GLY A 350 7.90 38.55 24.50
CA GLY A 350 9.03 39.45 24.57
C GLY A 350 9.82 39.35 25.91
N ASP A 351 10.96 39.99 25.97
CA ASP A 351 11.83 39.97 27.16
C ASP A 351 11.17 40.63 28.41
N ASP A 352 10.02 41.30 28.23
CA ASP A 352 9.28 42.04 29.28
C ASP A 352 8.20 41.18 29.98
N GLY A 353 7.98 39.93 29.58
CA GLY A 353 6.98 39.06 30.19
C GLY A 353 7.35 38.59 31.59
N SER A 354 6.53 38.92 32.60
CA SER A 354 6.70 38.47 33.98
C SER A 354 6.75 36.93 34.04
N PRO A 355 7.77 36.31 34.70
CA PRO A 355 7.88 34.86 34.86
C PRO A 355 6.61 34.19 35.43
N LEU A 356 5.90 34.91 36.30
CA LEU A 356 4.64 34.47 36.93
C LEU A 356 3.49 34.32 35.92
N ILE A 357 3.41 35.16 34.91
CA ILE A 357 2.38 35.07 33.85
C ILE A 357 2.70 33.90 32.95
N ARG A 358 3.97 33.65 32.67
CA ARG A 358 4.47 32.55 31.87
C ARG A 358 4.14 31.18 32.49
N ASP A 359 4.42 31.04 33.79
CA ASP A 359 4.13 29.82 34.54
C ASP A 359 2.60 29.56 34.65
N MET A 360 1.80 30.62 34.83
CA MET A 360 0.33 30.53 34.89
C MET A 360 -0.29 30.10 33.56
N ILE A 361 0.21 30.61 32.43
CA ILE A 361 -0.25 30.22 31.09
C ILE A 361 0.15 28.77 30.80
N LYS A 362 1.34 28.36 31.17
CA LYS A 362 1.83 26.99 31.02
C LYS A 362 0.98 26.00 31.86
N GLU A 363 0.66 26.34 33.09
CA GLU A 363 -0.17 25.54 33.99
C GLU A 363 -1.63 25.45 33.49
N GLN A 364 -2.18 26.52 32.89
CA GLN A 364 -3.51 26.51 32.28
C GLN A 364 -3.56 25.68 30.99
N LEU A 365 -2.53 25.72 30.17
CA LEU A 365 -2.45 24.93 28.94
C LEU A 365 -2.26 23.44 29.25
N ASP A 366 -1.39 23.11 30.19
CA ASP A 366 -1.22 21.74 30.70
C ASP A 366 -2.51 21.21 31.35
N GLY A 367 -3.21 22.06 32.11
CA GLY A 367 -4.51 21.72 32.71
C GLY A 367 -5.65 21.55 31.73
N ALA A 368 -5.57 22.19 30.56
CA ALA A 368 -6.51 22.05 29.45
C ALA A 368 -6.17 20.88 28.51
N GLY A 369 -5.06 20.15 28.79
CA GLY A 369 -4.59 19.05 27.93
C GLY A 369 -4.03 19.53 26.59
N ILE A 370 -3.79 20.84 26.45
CA ILE A 370 -3.18 21.45 25.27
C ILE A 370 -1.67 21.32 25.45
N LYS A 371 -1.06 20.27 24.93
CA LYS A 371 0.39 20.21 24.77
C LYS A 371 0.80 21.27 23.76
N LEU A 372 1.66 22.18 24.17
CA LEU A 372 2.38 23.03 23.22
C LEU A 372 3.24 22.09 22.37
N SER A 373 2.81 21.85 21.15
CA SER A 373 3.52 20.97 20.24
C SER A 373 4.90 21.54 19.97
N SER A 374 5.91 20.69 20.07
CA SER A 374 7.28 20.99 19.68
C SER A 374 7.47 20.93 18.16
N ASP A 375 6.45 21.30 17.38
CA ASP A 375 6.52 21.23 15.94
C ASP A 375 7.63 22.11 15.41
N GLU A 376 8.69 21.46 14.94
CA GLU A 376 9.74 22.13 14.21
C GLU A 376 9.16 22.60 12.86
N HIS A 377 9.04 23.90 12.67
CA HIS A 377 8.79 24.48 11.36
C HIS A 377 10.05 25.15 10.84
N VAL A 378 10.23 25.09 9.52
CA VAL A 378 11.37 25.71 8.85
C VAL A 378 10.99 27.13 8.45
N VAL A 379 11.77 28.10 8.93
CA VAL A 379 11.68 29.51 8.51
C VAL A 379 12.85 29.81 7.60
N VAL A 380 12.58 30.46 6.48
CA VAL A 380 13.63 30.84 5.52
C VAL A 380 13.96 32.30 5.66
N GLU A 381 15.25 32.60 5.87
CA GLU A 381 15.82 33.95 5.89
C GLU A 381 16.60 34.17 4.59
N ILE A 382 16.09 35.01 3.70
CA ILE A 382 16.70 35.27 2.38
C ILE A 382 17.58 36.52 2.48
N ASN A 383 18.82 36.41 2.02
CA ASN A 383 19.78 37.49 1.93
C ASN A 383 19.85 38.35 3.21
N PRO A 384 20.14 37.76 4.38
CA PRO A 384 20.25 38.50 5.62
C PRO A 384 21.39 39.54 5.56
N SER A 385 21.43 40.44 6.54
CA SER A 385 22.51 41.43 6.62
C SER A 385 23.89 40.81 6.77
N ASP A 386 24.94 41.47 6.30
CA ASP A 386 26.33 40.98 6.33
C ASP A 386 26.79 40.57 7.72
N ASP A 387 26.28 41.20 8.78
CA ASP A 387 26.60 40.96 10.19
C ASP A 387 25.72 39.89 10.84
N TYR A 388 24.78 39.29 10.14
CA TYR A 388 23.89 38.25 10.64
C TYR A 388 24.71 37.04 11.10
N ILE A 389 24.52 36.61 12.35
CA ILE A 389 25.32 35.53 12.96
C ILE A 389 24.59 34.20 12.80
N ILE A 390 25.32 33.18 12.39
CA ILE A 390 24.80 31.84 12.05
C ILE A 390 25.13 30.88 13.20
N ASP A 391 24.13 30.11 13.63
CA ASP A 391 24.24 29.06 14.63
C ASP A 391 24.01 27.66 14.04
N GLU A 392 24.00 26.66 14.91
CA GLU A 392 23.81 25.24 14.53
C GLU A 392 22.41 24.89 14.00
N LYS A 393 21.41 25.77 14.21
CA LYS A 393 20.04 25.58 13.71
C LYS A 393 19.88 25.97 12.24
N HIS A 394 20.89 26.66 11.69
CA HIS A 394 20.87 27.16 10.32
C HIS A 394 21.41 26.13 9.34
N ARG A 395 20.74 25.98 8.22
CA ARG A 395 21.25 25.26 7.04
C ARG A 395 21.32 26.24 5.87
N ALA A 396 22.38 26.17 5.07
CA ALA A 396 22.58 27.10 3.98
C ALA A 396 21.72 26.72 2.77
N LEU A 397 20.99 27.71 2.23
CA LEU A 397 20.32 27.59 0.92
C LEU A 397 21.26 28.15 -0.12
N VAL A 398 21.81 27.26 -0.96
CA VAL A 398 22.80 27.63 -1.98
C VAL A 398 22.30 27.33 -3.37
N LEU A 399 22.67 28.20 -4.32
CA LEU A 399 22.51 27.96 -5.73
C LEU A 399 23.83 27.38 -6.25
N ARG A 400 23.75 26.18 -6.81
CA ARG A 400 24.90 25.48 -7.42
C ARG A 400 25.01 25.75 -8.90
#